data_18a761ef00193ddbe5d979051235e31d
#
_entry.id   18a761ef00193ddbe5d979051235e31d
#
_cell.length_a   1.000
_cell.length_b   1.000
_cell.length_c   1.000
_cell.angle_alpha   90.00
_cell.angle_beta   90.00
_cell.angle_gamma   90.00
#
_symmetry.space_group_name_H-M   'P 1'
#
loop_
_entity.id
_entity.type
_entity.pdbx_description
1 polymer ?
#
loop_
_entity_poly.entity_id
_entity_poly.type
_entity_poly.pdbx_seq_one_letter_code
_entity_poly.pdbx_strand_id
1 'polypeptide(L)' 'MNIQNLSPNELIALSSSLAISLGKDLSPDELSLLAAFFTSFADNLALLSAKKSIEDNTDTA' A
#
# COMPACT_ATOMS: atom_id res chain seq x y z
N MET A 1 4.86 -2.88 13.00
CA MET A 1 4.03 -3.90 12.34
C MET A 1 4.92 -4.76 11.45
N ASN A 2 4.85 -6.08 11.63
CA ASN A 2 5.74 -7.01 10.92
C ASN A 2 5.05 -7.63 9.70
N ILE A 3 4.65 -6.78 8.76
CA ILE A 3 4.02 -7.26 7.53
C ILE A 3 4.98 -8.13 6.72
N GLN A 4 6.28 -8.00 6.95
CA GLN A 4 7.29 -8.82 6.27
C GLN A 4 7.16 -10.30 6.63
N ASN A 5 6.55 -10.62 7.76
CA ASN A 5 6.38 -12.00 8.20
C ASN A 5 5.16 -12.68 7.58
N LEU A 6 4.34 -11.93 6.85
CA LEU A 6 3.17 -12.48 6.19
C LEU A 6 3.58 -13.08 4.84
N SER A 7 3.01 -14.24 4.53
CA SER A 7 3.20 -14.84 3.21
C SER A 7 2.48 -14.00 2.14
N PRO A 8 2.82 -14.18 0.85
CA PRO A 8 2.09 -13.49 -0.22
C PRO A 8 0.60 -13.73 -0.16
N ASN A 9 0.17 -14.95 0.11
CA ASN A 9 -1.26 -15.25 0.20
C ASN A 9 -1.92 -14.55 1.39
N GLU A 10 -1.22 -14.47 2.50
CA GLU A 10 -1.71 -13.76 3.68
C GLU A 10 -1.85 -12.27 3.41
N LEU A 11 -0.91 -11.67 2.71
CA LEU A 11 -0.98 -10.26 2.33
C LEU A 11 -2.17 -9.98 1.42
N ILE A 12 -2.41 -10.86 0.45
CA ILE A 12 -3.56 -10.72 -0.45
C ILE A 12 -4.85 -10.86 0.34
N ALA A 13 -4.95 -11.84 1.23
CA ALA A 13 -6.13 -12.06 2.04
C ALA A 13 -6.42 -10.86 2.94
N LEU A 14 -5.38 -10.30 3.56
CA LEU A 14 -5.51 -9.12 4.42
C LEU A 14 -5.99 -7.93 3.62
N SER A 15 -5.38 -7.68 2.48
CA SER A 15 -5.74 -6.58 1.61
C SER A 15 -7.20 -6.68 1.15
N SER A 16 -7.61 -7.87 0.72
CA SER A 16 -8.98 -8.10 0.26
C SER A 16 -10.00 -7.93 1.39
N SER A 17 -9.67 -8.42 2.58
CA SER A 17 -10.55 -8.28 3.74
C SER A 17 -10.73 -6.83 4.13
N LEU A 18 -9.65 -6.04 4.10
CA LEU A 18 -9.73 -4.63 4.38
C LEU A 18 -10.56 -3.89 3.34
N ALA A 19 -10.37 -4.23 2.06
CA ALA A 19 -11.14 -3.61 0.99
C ALA A 19 -12.63 -3.87 1.15
N ILE A 20 -13.00 -5.11 1.45
CA ILE A 20 -14.40 -5.48 1.66
C ILE A 20 -14.96 -4.72 2.86
N SER A 21 -14.23 -4.68 3.96
CA SER A 21 -14.68 -4.02 5.19
C SER A 21 -14.89 -2.53 4.99
N LEU A 22 -13.94 -1.86 4.32
CA LEU A 22 -14.03 -0.43 4.06
C LEU A 22 -15.14 -0.12 3.05
N GLY A 23 -15.31 -0.99 2.06
CA GLY A 23 -16.24 -0.73 0.97
C GLY A 23 -17.71 -0.96 1.31
N LYS A 24 -17.99 -1.66 2.42
CA LYS A 24 -19.37 -2.05 2.76
C LYS A 24 -20.33 -0.89 2.83
N ASP A 25 -19.89 0.21 3.43
CA ASP A 25 -20.78 1.33 3.76
C ASP A 25 -20.54 2.57 2.90
N LEU A 26 -19.67 2.47 1.90
CA LEU A 26 -19.32 3.60 1.05
C LEU A 26 -20.11 3.56 -0.26
N SER A 27 -20.49 4.74 -0.74
CA SER A 27 -21.11 4.87 -2.05
C SER A 27 -20.08 4.60 -3.15
N PRO A 28 -20.54 4.32 -4.40
CA PRO A 28 -19.60 4.14 -5.51
C PRO A 28 -18.66 5.31 -5.72
N ASP A 29 -19.14 6.55 -5.56
CA ASP A 29 -18.29 7.74 -5.71
C ASP A 29 -17.24 7.80 -4.62
N GLU A 30 -17.63 7.49 -3.39
CA GLU A 30 -16.70 7.45 -2.27
C GLU A 30 -15.65 6.37 -2.45
N LEU A 31 -16.07 5.20 -2.97
CA LEU A 31 -15.13 4.12 -3.25
C LEU A 31 -14.11 4.51 -4.32
N SER A 32 -14.57 5.21 -5.36
CA SER A 32 -13.68 5.67 -6.42
C SER A 32 -12.65 6.66 -5.88
N LEU A 33 -13.08 7.58 -5.05
CA LEU A 33 -12.18 8.56 -4.45
C LEU A 33 -11.17 7.88 -3.53
N LEU A 34 -11.64 6.94 -2.72
CA LEU A 34 -10.77 6.20 -1.81
C LEU A 34 -9.75 5.36 -2.57
N ALA A 35 -10.19 4.71 -3.66
CA ALA A 35 -9.29 3.93 -4.50
C ALA A 35 -8.20 4.80 -5.11
N ALA A 36 -8.56 5.98 -5.59
CA ALA A 36 -7.60 6.94 -6.14
C ALA A 36 -6.60 7.40 -5.09
N PHE A 37 -7.10 7.66 -3.88
CA PHE A 37 -6.24 8.06 -2.77
C PHE A 37 -5.22 6.96 -2.44
N PHE A 38 -5.67 5.72 -2.32
CA PHE A 38 -4.77 4.62 -1.98
C PHE A 38 -3.78 4.32 -3.10
N THR A 39 -4.19 4.49 -4.35
CA THR A 39 -3.26 4.33 -5.48
C THR A 39 -2.15 5.37 -5.40
N SER A 40 -2.49 6.61 -5.16
CA SER A 40 -1.50 7.68 -4.98
C SER A 40 -0.61 7.43 -3.78
N PHE A 41 -1.21 7.00 -2.67
CA PHE A 41 -0.48 6.67 -1.45
C PHE A 41 0.54 5.57 -1.71
N ALA A 42 0.13 4.50 -2.38
CA ALA A 42 1.01 3.39 -2.70
C ALA A 42 2.15 3.83 -3.63
N ASP A 43 1.85 4.65 -4.62
CA ASP A 43 2.85 5.17 -5.54
C ASP A 43 3.89 6.02 -4.80
N ASN A 44 3.44 6.84 -3.85
CA ASN A 44 4.34 7.67 -3.07
C ASN A 44 5.23 6.83 -2.15
N LEU A 45 4.69 5.76 -1.58
CA LEU A 45 5.50 4.84 -0.79
C LEU A 45 6.57 4.17 -1.64
N ALA A 46 6.23 3.79 -2.85
CA ALA A 46 7.19 3.19 -3.77
C ALA A 46 8.30 4.17 -4.13
N LEU A 47 7.93 5.43 -4.34
CA LEU A 47 8.91 6.48 -4.63
C LEU A 47 9.86 6.70 -3.44
N LEU A 48 9.32 6.76 -2.24
CA LEU A 48 10.14 6.90 -1.04
C LEU A 48 11.08 5.71 -0.86
N SER A 49 10.59 4.51 -1.12
CA SER A 49 11.40 3.30 -1.03
C SER A 49 12.55 3.33 -2.03
N ALA A 50 12.25 3.71 -3.27
CA ALA A 50 13.29 3.82 -4.31
C ALA A 50 14.33 4.85 -3.94
N LYS A 51 13.92 6.00 -3.41
CA LYS A 51 14.83 7.06 -3.02
C LYS A 51 15.73 6.64 -1.87
N LYS A 52 15.15 5.96 -0.88
CA LYS A 52 15.94 5.45 0.26
C LYS A 52 16.96 4.42 -0.18
N SER A 53 16.61 3.56 -1.13
CA SER A 53 17.56 2.59 -1.69
C SER A 53 18.75 3.28 -2.35
N ILE A 54 18.48 4.32 -3.12
CA ILE A 54 19.54 5.08 -3.79
C ILE A 54 20.44 5.75 -2.77
N GLU A 55 19.84 6.35 -1.74
CA GLU A 55 20.60 7.03 -0.69
C GLU A 55 21.49 6.06 0.09
N ASP A 56 20.97 4.87 0.40
CA ASP A 56 21.74 3.84 1.09
C ASP A 56 22.94 3.41 0.26
N ASN A 57 22.74 3.23 -1.05
CA ASN A 57 23.82 2.85 -1.96
C ASN A 57 24.86 3.96 -2.08
N THR A 58 24.42 5.21 -2.07
CA THR A 58 25.31 6.36 -2.14
C THR A 58 26.18 6.46 -0.89
N ASP A 59 25.59 6.19 0.27
CA ASP A 59 26.30 6.24 1.54
C ASP A 59 27.43 5.22 1.63
N THR A 60 27.30 4.12 0.92
CA THR A 60 28.32 3.06 0.91
C THR A 60 29.43 3.32 -0.12
N ALA A 61 29.22 4.28 -0.96
CA ALA A 61 30.24 4.66 -1.96
C ALA A 61 31.28 5.62 -1.34
#